data_ec7dd4fc4e237210289d8c03536ce48c
#
_entry.id   ec7dd4fc4e237210289d8c03536ce48c
#
_cell.length_a   1.000
_cell.length_b   1.000
_cell.length_c   1.000
_cell.angle_alpha   90.00
_cell.angle_beta   90.00
_cell.angle_gamma   90.00
#
_symmetry.space_group_name_H-M   'P 1'
#
loop_
_entity.id
_entity.type
_entity.pdbx_description
1 polymer ?
#
loop_
_entity_poly.entity_id
_entity_poly.type
_entity_poly.pdbx_seq_one_letter_code
_entity_poly.pdbx_strand_id
1 'polypeptide(L)'
;MLLKNISALIGENLDFVSNIDIQIKNNKFQKINSNIQSKSKKDVIDCEGLLLIPGFINSHTHIADSIGKDISLNTTVDQKIHPMFGIKSKILKNTSDEYLSTFMKNTCNSMVQKGITTFVDFREGGLDGANLLKKVVNDLPIRLILLGRLDFHQNTTEIKKNIPFPKEKLLELPSLVKICDGIGISGANEHSTSALKSYSKTKKLRAIHASETIESVQKSKRITGKSETIRALSMKPDFLIHMTHATKSDLEATSKKTRGIIICPRANSSLSEGIPDIEKMQNAGCLLGIGTDNVMINSPDMFREMDYLWKVTMGIKKKRIDPKEILKMATVNAGKILKKEIGVIKTKKIADCIFLDKHALDLEPMHNPYASIVHRASQSTIKAVMIGGNIVHGKI
;
A
#
# COMPACT_ATOMS: atom_id res chain seq x y z
N MET A 1 -7.30 -22.67 -16.93
CA MET A 1 -7.89 -23.02 -15.63
C MET A 1 -9.33 -22.54 -15.58
N LEU A 2 -10.24 -23.34 -15.09
CA LEU A 2 -11.64 -23.01 -14.87
C LEU A 2 -12.02 -23.35 -13.42
N LEU A 3 -12.37 -22.34 -12.65
CA LEU A 3 -12.90 -22.47 -11.29
C LEU A 3 -14.41 -22.63 -11.38
N LYS A 4 -14.96 -23.70 -10.79
CA LYS A 4 -16.40 -24.03 -10.79
C LYS A 4 -16.99 -23.83 -9.40
N ASN A 5 -18.28 -23.52 -9.35
CA ASN A 5 -19.10 -23.49 -8.13
C ASN A 5 -18.59 -22.51 -7.04
N ILE A 6 -17.84 -21.47 -7.41
CA ILE A 6 -17.21 -20.58 -6.45
C ILE A 6 -18.14 -19.44 -6.02
N SER A 7 -18.06 -19.03 -4.75
CA SER A 7 -18.56 -17.72 -4.32
C SER A 7 -17.50 -16.67 -4.53
N ALA A 8 -17.85 -15.45 -4.95
CA ALA A 8 -16.85 -14.41 -5.21
C ALA A 8 -17.37 -13.00 -4.94
N LEU A 9 -16.43 -12.08 -4.64
CA LEU A 9 -16.65 -10.64 -4.63
C LEU A 9 -16.21 -10.07 -5.97
N ILE A 10 -17.15 -9.73 -6.86
CA ILE A 10 -16.86 -9.34 -8.24
C ILE A 10 -17.11 -7.85 -8.50
N GLY A 11 -16.43 -7.35 -9.54
CA GLY A 11 -16.61 -5.99 -10.00
C GLY A 11 -16.01 -4.92 -9.05
N GLU A 12 -16.15 -3.67 -9.47
CA GLU A 12 -15.60 -2.54 -8.70
C GLU A 12 -16.39 -2.23 -7.44
N ASN A 13 -17.60 -2.76 -7.35
CA ASN A 13 -18.44 -2.63 -6.18
C ASN A 13 -18.29 -3.82 -5.20
N LEU A 14 -17.44 -4.81 -5.53
CA LEU A 14 -17.27 -6.05 -4.75
C LEU A 14 -18.61 -6.75 -4.49
N ASP A 15 -19.44 -6.91 -5.53
CA ASP A 15 -20.74 -7.56 -5.39
C ASP A 15 -20.55 -9.04 -5.07
N PHE A 16 -21.23 -9.52 -4.00
CA PHE A 16 -21.19 -10.92 -3.64
C PHE A 16 -22.07 -11.74 -4.58
N VAL A 17 -21.47 -12.73 -5.19
CA VAL A 17 -22.18 -13.69 -6.07
C VAL A 17 -21.78 -15.12 -5.64
N SER A 18 -22.76 -16.00 -5.51
CA SER A 18 -22.53 -17.40 -5.18
C SER A 18 -22.72 -18.29 -6.42
N ASN A 19 -22.06 -19.44 -6.38
CA ASN A 19 -22.20 -20.48 -7.39
C ASN A 19 -21.98 -20.00 -8.83
N ILE A 20 -20.84 -19.35 -9.08
CA ILE A 20 -20.41 -18.91 -10.40
C ILE A 20 -19.15 -19.64 -10.85
N ASP A 21 -18.90 -19.59 -12.16
CA ASP A 21 -17.70 -20.12 -12.79
C ASP A 21 -16.80 -18.99 -13.24
N ILE A 22 -15.48 -19.15 -13.03
CA ILE A 22 -14.49 -18.16 -13.43
C ILE A 22 -13.41 -18.84 -14.28
N GLN A 23 -13.30 -18.41 -15.53
CA GLN A 23 -12.25 -18.86 -16.43
C GLN A 23 -11.06 -17.90 -16.35
N ILE A 24 -9.87 -18.45 -16.13
CA ILE A 24 -8.60 -17.73 -16.10
C ILE A 24 -7.75 -18.21 -17.29
N LYS A 25 -7.25 -17.25 -18.09
CA LYS A 25 -6.37 -17.51 -19.22
C LYS A 25 -5.43 -16.32 -19.42
N ASN A 26 -4.17 -16.57 -19.78
CA ASN A 26 -3.16 -15.54 -20.02
C ASN A 26 -3.07 -14.54 -18.87
N ASN A 27 -2.96 -15.04 -17.65
CA ASN A 27 -2.81 -14.28 -16.41
C ASN A 27 -4.00 -13.35 -16.06
N LYS A 28 -5.14 -13.48 -16.77
CA LYS A 28 -6.31 -12.60 -16.60
C LYS A 28 -7.60 -13.39 -16.40
N PHE A 29 -8.55 -12.79 -15.70
CA PHE A 29 -9.94 -13.26 -15.70
C PHE A 29 -10.52 -13.12 -17.10
N GLN A 30 -10.84 -14.25 -17.74
CA GLN A 30 -11.31 -14.29 -19.11
C GLN A 30 -12.83 -14.23 -19.22
N LYS A 31 -13.52 -15.05 -18.41
CA LYS A 31 -14.97 -15.12 -18.33
C LYS A 31 -15.40 -15.29 -16.88
N ILE A 32 -16.50 -14.66 -16.51
CA ILE A 32 -17.16 -14.79 -15.21
C ILE A 32 -18.66 -14.96 -15.52
N ASN A 33 -19.20 -16.13 -15.29
CA ASN A 33 -20.60 -16.44 -15.58
C ASN A 33 -21.01 -17.76 -14.92
N SER A 34 -22.29 -18.10 -14.87
CA SER A 34 -22.76 -19.44 -14.57
C SER A 34 -22.58 -20.37 -15.77
N ASN A 35 -22.28 -21.67 -15.51
CA ASN A 35 -22.20 -22.72 -16.55
C ASN A 35 -21.19 -22.50 -17.68
N ILE A 36 -19.96 -22.12 -17.35
CA ILE A 36 -18.88 -22.07 -18.33
C ILE A 36 -18.47 -23.52 -18.69
N GLN A 37 -18.58 -23.88 -19.94
CA GLN A 37 -18.15 -25.18 -20.44
C GLN A 37 -16.64 -25.25 -20.58
N SER A 38 -16.04 -26.36 -20.19
CA SER A 38 -14.62 -26.65 -20.42
C SER A 38 -14.45 -27.75 -21.44
N LYS A 39 -13.49 -27.58 -22.34
CA LYS A 39 -13.09 -28.63 -23.32
C LYS A 39 -12.21 -29.71 -22.66
N SER A 40 -11.62 -29.47 -21.53
CA SER A 40 -10.73 -30.37 -20.80
C SER A 40 -11.11 -30.46 -19.34
N LYS A 41 -11.33 -31.68 -18.84
CA LYS A 41 -11.57 -31.91 -17.40
C LYS A 41 -10.35 -31.60 -16.53
N LYS A 42 -9.14 -31.69 -17.08
CA LYS A 42 -7.89 -31.46 -16.34
C LYS A 42 -7.70 -30.01 -15.90
N ASP A 43 -8.37 -29.06 -16.57
CA ASP A 43 -8.25 -27.63 -16.29
C ASP A 43 -9.35 -27.12 -15.34
N VAL A 44 -10.22 -28.01 -14.86
CA VAL A 44 -11.38 -27.66 -14.03
C VAL A 44 -11.06 -27.96 -12.58
N ILE A 45 -11.29 -26.96 -11.73
CA ILE A 45 -11.16 -27.06 -10.27
C ILE A 45 -12.54 -26.77 -9.68
N ASP A 46 -13.06 -27.68 -8.86
CA ASP A 46 -14.25 -27.44 -8.06
C ASP A 46 -13.86 -26.60 -6.83
N CYS A 47 -14.53 -25.48 -6.67
CA CYS A 47 -14.27 -24.49 -5.61
C CYS A 47 -15.50 -24.33 -4.69
N GLU A 48 -16.36 -25.33 -4.61
CA GLU A 48 -17.45 -25.35 -3.63
C GLU A 48 -16.87 -25.14 -2.22
N GLY A 49 -17.55 -24.37 -1.37
CA GLY A 49 -17.05 -24.04 -0.03
C GLY A 49 -16.03 -22.91 0.02
N LEU A 50 -15.55 -22.39 -1.13
CA LEU A 50 -14.59 -21.29 -1.17
C LEU A 50 -15.24 -19.95 -1.49
N LEU A 51 -14.64 -18.89 -0.92
CA LEU A 51 -14.93 -17.50 -1.27
C LEU A 51 -13.72 -16.87 -1.94
N LEU A 52 -13.87 -16.44 -3.17
CA LEU A 52 -12.84 -15.71 -3.93
C LEU A 52 -12.97 -14.22 -3.69
N ILE A 53 -11.87 -13.61 -3.24
CA ILE A 53 -11.78 -12.16 -3.07
C ILE A 53 -10.60 -11.61 -3.89
N PRO A 54 -10.61 -10.32 -4.28
CA PRO A 54 -9.44 -9.72 -4.92
C PRO A 54 -8.20 -9.84 -4.01
N GLY A 55 -7.04 -10.07 -4.62
CA GLY A 55 -5.77 -10.03 -3.90
C GLY A 55 -5.55 -8.66 -3.24
N PHE A 56 -5.05 -8.64 -2.01
CA PHE A 56 -4.78 -7.41 -1.30
C PHE A 56 -3.62 -6.64 -1.94
N ILE A 57 -3.75 -5.32 -1.91
CA ILE A 57 -2.72 -4.38 -2.34
C ILE A 57 -2.26 -3.62 -1.11
N ASN A 58 -1.03 -3.85 -0.68
CA ASN A 58 -0.38 -3.05 0.36
C ASN A 58 0.20 -1.79 -0.30
N SER A 59 -0.50 -0.68 -0.18
CA SER A 59 -0.23 0.51 -0.99
C SER A 59 0.90 1.40 -0.48
N HIS A 60 1.52 1.04 0.65
CA HIS A 60 2.67 1.74 1.22
C HIS A 60 3.45 0.87 2.18
N THR A 61 4.74 0.69 1.89
CA THR A 61 5.69 -0.06 2.73
C THR A 61 7.09 0.51 2.67
N HIS A 62 7.91 0.08 3.64
CA HIS A 62 9.36 0.24 3.69
C HIS A 62 9.98 -1.10 4.09
N ILE A 63 10.05 -2.08 3.18
CA ILE A 63 10.43 -3.45 3.56
C ILE A 63 11.91 -3.63 3.91
N ALA A 64 12.77 -2.67 3.54
CA ALA A 64 14.18 -2.74 3.89
C ALA A 64 14.45 -2.68 5.39
N ASP A 65 13.57 -2.01 6.14
CA ASP A 65 13.71 -1.89 7.59
C ASP A 65 13.21 -3.11 8.38
N SER A 66 12.81 -4.16 7.68
CA SER A 66 12.35 -5.43 8.28
C SER A 66 13.39 -6.10 9.18
N ILE A 67 14.66 -5.78 9.05
CA ILE A 67 15.72 -6.22 9.96
C ILE A 67 15.63 -5.54 11.34
N GLY A 68 15.04 -4.35 11.39
CA GLY A 68 14.92 -3.54 12.61
C GLY A 68 13.62 -3.76 13.39
N LYS A 69 12.94 -4.90 13.24
CA LYS A 69 11.67 -5.17 13.93
C LYS A 69 11.77 -4.91 15.42
N ASP A 70 10.80 -4.11 15.91
CA ASP A 70 10.61 -3.76 17.31
C ASP A 70 11.78 -3.00 17.97
N ILE A 71 12.77 -2.55 17.20
CA ILE A 71 13.82 -1.67 17.69
C ILE A 71 13.23 -0.28 17.95
N SER A 72 13.55 0.31 19.11
CA SER A 72 13.17 1.69 19.48
C SER A 72 11.68 1.91 19.72
N LEU A 73 11.02 1.03 20.44
CA LEU A 73 9.60 1.13 20.76
C LEU A 73 9.22 2.46 21.43
N ASN A 74 10.08 3.00 22.30
CA ASN A 74 9.81 4.18 23.13
C ASN A 74 10.51 5.46 22.63
N THR A 75 10.62 5.64 21.30
CA THR A 75 11.24 6.83 20.72
C THR A 75 10.24 7.62 19.88
N THR A 76 10.52 8.92 19.67
CA THR A 76 9.72 9.76 18.78
C THR A 76 9.84 9.30 17.32
N VAL A 77 8.92 9.74 16.47
CA VAL A 77 8.96 9.46 15.01
C VAL A 77 10.29 9.87 14.42
N ASP A 78 10.76 11.11 14.69
CA ASP A 78 12.04 11.60 14.18
C ASP A 78 13.23 10.76 14.66
N GLN A 79 13.26 10.37 15.92
CA GLN A 79 14.31 9.50 16.46
C GLN A 79 14.31 8.13 15.82
N LYS A 80 13.14 7.60 15.47
CA LYS A 80 12.96 6.25 14.91
C LYS A 80 13.21 6.21 13.40
N ILE A 81 12.49 7.01 12.63
CA ILE A 81 12.40 6.86 11.17
C ILE A 81 12.93 8.03 10.33
N HIS A 82 13.40 9.14 10.97
CA HIS A 82 13.92 10.27 10.20
C HIS A 82 15.03 9.81 9.23
N PRO A 83 14.96 10.19 7.94
CA PRO A 83 15.83 9.62 6.90
C PRO A 83 17.32 9.91 7.06
N MET A 84 17.69 11.01 7.78
CA MET A 84 19.10 11.38 7.97
C MET A 84 19.69 10.83 9.26
N PHE A 85 18.99 10.94 10.40
CA PHE A 85 19.53 10.64 11.72
C PHE A 85 18.74 9.63 12.54
N GLY A 86 17.59 9.18 12.04
CA GLY A 86 16.78 8.17 12.71
C GLY A 86 17.51 6.83 12.83
N ILE A 87 17.09 6.04 13.81
CA ILE A 87 17.64 4.69 14.05
C ILE A 87 17.51 3.82 12.80
N LYS A 88 16.38 3.91 12.07
CA LYS A 88 16.17 3.26 10.78
C LYS A 88 17.31 3.54 9.80
N SER A 89 17.70 4.81 9.61
CA SER A 89 18.79 5.18 8.70
C SER A 89 20.12 4.55 9.10
N LYS A 90 20.43 4.52 10.41
CA LYS A 90 21.66 3.90 10.94
C LYS A 90 21.67 2.38 10.71
N ILE A 91 20.56 1.70 10.96
CA ILE A 91 20.41 0.25 10.73
C ILE A 91 20.64 -0.05 9.24
N LEU A 92 19.97 0.66 8.33
CA LEU A 92 20.08 0.42 6.89
C LEU A 92 21.51 0.63 6.37
N LYS A 93 22.23 1.65 6.87
CA LYS A 93 23.61 1.94 6.46
C LYS A 93 24.63 0.96 7.00
N ASN A 94 24.39 0.39 8.18
CA ASN A 94 25.34 -0.51 8.87
C ASN A 94 25.05 -1.99 8.64
N THR A 95 24.02 -2.32 7.87
CA THR A 95 23.65 -3.71 7.59
C THR A 95 24.10 -4.09 6.18
N SER A 96 24.72 -5.28 6.03
CA SER A 96 25.11 -5.77 4.72
C SER A 96 23.92 -6.03 3.80
N ASP A 97 24.13 -5.91 2.49
CA ASP A 97 23.13 -6.20 1.46
C ASP A 97 22.57 -7.64 1.56
N GLU A 98 23.38 -8.58 1.99
CA GLU A 98 22.98 -9.98 2.19
C GLU A 98 21.93 -10.11 3.29
N TYR A 99 22.18 -9.47 4.44
CA TYR A 99 21.24 -9.46 5.56
C TYR A 99 19.95 -8.71 5.21
N LEU A 100 20.06 -7.52 4.61
CA LEU A 100 18.90 -6.78 4.12
C LEU A 100 18.07 -7.62 3.14
N SER A 101 18.73 -8.29 2.19
CA SER A 101 18.07 -9.15 1.20
C SER A 101 17.32 -10.31 1.85
N THR A 102 17.91 -10.94 2.85
CA THR A 102 17.31 -12.06 3.58
C THR A 102 15.99 -11.64 4.24
N PHE A 103 15.99 -10.53 4.97
CA PHE A 103 14.78 -10.06 5.68
C PHE A 103 13.75 -9.45 4.75
N MET A 104 14.15 -8.80 3.66
CA MET A 104 13.23 -8.37 2.60
C MET A 104 12.53 -9.57 1.94
N LYS A 105 13.26 -10.66 1.60
CA LYS A 105 12.67 -11.91 1.07
C LYS A 105 11.65 -12.51 2.04
N ASN A 106 12.02 -12.61 3.32
CA ASN A 106 11.14 -13.14 4.35
C ASN A 106 9.86 -12.31 4.47
N THR A 107 9.97 -10.99 4.37
CA THR A 107 8.82 -10.08 4.39
C THR A 107 7.92 -10.29 3.18
N CYS A 108 8.47 -10.42 1.97
CA CYS A 108 7.71 -10.72 0.76
C CYS A 108 6.96 -12.05 0.87
N ASN A 109 7.62 -13.11 1.35
CA ASN A 109 6.98 -14.42 1.56
C ASN A 109 5.84 -14.32 2.59
N SER A 110 6.06 -13.60 3.70
CA SER A 110 5.02 -13.35 4.71
C SER A 110 3.82 -12.59 4.12
N MET A 111 4.06 -11.61 3.24
CA MET A 111 2.99 -10.89 2.54
C MET A 111 2.15 -11.82 1.65
N VAL A 112 2.80 -12.67 0.85
CA VAL A 112 2.10 -13.65 -0.01
C VAL A 112 1.21 -14.58 0.82
N GLN A 113 1.74 -15.13 1.92
CA GLN A 113 0.97 -16.01 2.83
C GLN A 113 -0.25 -15.33 3.44
N LYS A 114 -0.26 -13.99 3.52
CA LYS A 114 -1.37 -13.17 4.04
C LYS A 114 -2.25 -12.57 2.94
N GLY A 115 -2.14 -13.07 1.70
CA GLY A 115 -2.98 -12.64 0.60
C GLY A 115 -2.59 -11.31 -0.04
N ILE A 116 -1.45 -10.72 0.32
CA ILE A 116 -0.93 -9.53 -0.35
C ILE A 116 -0.29 -9.95 -1.67
N THR A 117 -0.91 -9.56 -2.76
CA THR A 117 -0.46 -9.92 -4.12
C THR A 117 0.37 -8.83 -4.77
N THR A 118 0.23 -7.59 -4.27
CA THR A 118 0.99 -6.42 -4.74
C THR A 118 1.34 -5.56 -3.54
N PHE A 119 2.56 -5.01 -3.53
CA PHE A 119 2.96 -4.00 -2.56
C PHE A 119 3.68 -2.84 -3.25
N VAL A 120 3.57 -1.65 -2.63
CA VAL A 120 4.26 -0.43 -3.04
C VAL A 120 5.34 -0.14 -2.02
N ASP A 121 6.60 -0.11 -2.44
CA ASP A 121 7.72 0.17 -1.54
C ASP A 121 8.35 1.53 -1.81
N PHE A 122 8.50 2.34 -0.76
CA PHE A 122 9.19 3.62 -0.77
C PHE A 122 10.64 3.40 -0.38
N ARG A 123 11.46 3.15 -1.38
CA ARG A 123 12.82 2.64 -1.17
C ARG A 123 13.85 3.73 -0.93
N GLU A 124 14.52 3.61 0.20
CA GLU A 124 15.69 4.41 0.58
C GLU A 124 16.96 3.95 -0.15
N GLY A 125 18.04 4.76 -0.03
CA GLY A 125 19.37 4.42 -0.54
C GLY A 125 19.55 4.67 -2.03
N GLY A 126 18.76 5.57 -2.62
CA GLY A 126 18.96 6.00 -4.00
C GLY A 126 18.93 4.87 -5.02
N LEU A 127 19.86 4.90 -5.95
CA LEU A 127 19.97 3.92 -7.04
C LEU A 127 20.35 2.52 -6.52
N ASP A 128 21.27 2.43 -5.57
CA ASP A 128 21.75 1.15 -5.02
C ASP A 128 20.65 0.45 -4.24
N GLY A 129 19.94 1.19 -3.37
CA GLY A 129 18.81 0.66 -2.67
C GLY A 129 17.71 0.14 -3.59
N ALA A 130 17.39 0.88 -4.64
CA ALA A 130 16.38 0.48 -5.62
C ALA A 130 16.81 -0.80 -6.39
N ASN A 131 18.07 -0.89 -6.81
CA ASN A 131 18.63 -2.07 -7.48
C ASN A 131 18.61 -3.30 -6.56
N LEU A 132 19.01 -3.13 -5.29
CA LEU A 132 18.99 -4.22 -4.31
C LEU A 132 17.58 -4.79 -4.15
N LEU A 133 16.57 -3.95 -3.91
CA LEU A 133 15.19 -4.41 -3.76
C LEU A 133 14.66 -5.09 -5.03
N LYS A 134 14.94 -4.53 -6.18
CA LYS A 134 14.54 -5.13 -7.46
C LYS A 134 15.14 -6.52 -7.65
N LYS A 135 16.44 -6.69 -7.33
CA LYS A 135 17.13 -7.98 -7.34
C LYS A 135 16.48 -8.98 -6.37
N VAL A 136 16.14 -8.53 -5.15
CA VAL A 136 15.52 -9.38 -4.12
C VAL A 136 14.17 -9.93 -4.58
N VAL A 137 13.35 -9.10 -5.24
CA VAL A 137 11.96 -9.45 -5.58
C VAL A 137 11.85 -10.16 -6.93
N ASN A 138 12.91 -10.16 -7.77
CA ASN A 138 12.86 -10.69 -9.14
C ASN A 138 12.30 -12.12 -9.23
N ASP A 139 12.71 -12.98 -8.30
CA ASP A 139 12.35 -14.41 -8.30
C ASP A 139 11.21 -14.74 -7.32
N LEU A 140 10.56 -13.73 -6.76
CA LEU A 140 9.47 -13.93 -5.80
C LEU A 140 8.11 -13.77 -6.47
N PRO A 141 7.14 -14.60 -6.10
CA PRO A 141 5.81 -14.56 -6.69
C PRO A 141 4.94 -13.44 -6.07
N ILE A 142 5.46 -12.22 -6.04
CA ILE A 142 4.73 -11.04 -5.54
C ILE A 142 5.01 -9.85 -6.46
N ARG A 143 4.05 -8.98 -6.66
CA ARG A 143 4.20 -7.82 -7.52
C ARG A 143 4.72 -6.62 -6.73
N LEU A 144 5.88 -6.10 -7.13
CA LEU A 144 6.46 -4.86 -6.61
C LEU A 144 6.05 -3.66 -7.46
N ILE A 145 5.68 -2.57 -6.81
CA ILE A 145 5.67 -1.21 -7.36
C ILE A 145 6.73 -0.43 -6.61
N LEU A 146 7.87 -0.19 -7.26
CA LEU A 146 9.05 0.40 -6.65
C LEU A 146 9.04 1.92 -6.83
N LEU A 147 8.94 2.65 -5.73
CA LEU A 147 9.08 4.10 -5.69
C LEU A 147 10.43 4.46 -5.05
N GLY A 148 11.36 4.95 -5.87
CA GLY A 148 12.68 5.37 -5.42
C GLY A 148 12.72 6.86 -5.07
N ARG A 149 13.79 7.27 -4.39
CA ARG A 149 14.10 8.69 -4.12
C ARG A 149 15.59 8.93 -4.23
N LEU A 150 15.98 10.18 -4.50
CA LEU A 150 17.37 10.58 -4.42
C LEU A 150 17.82 10.54 -2.95
N ASP A 151 19.05 10.07 -2.71
CA ASP A 151 19.66 10.14 -1.37
C ASP A 151 20.25 11.52 -1.14
N PHE A 152 19.36 12.48 -0.97
CA PHE A 152 19.70 13.89 -0.77
C PHE A 152 18.59 14.60 0.01
N HIS A 153 18.98 15.39 1.00
CA HIS A 153 18.09 16.19 1.84
C HIS A 153 18.63 17.60 1.99
N GLN A 154 17.75 18.56 2.05
CA GLN A 154 18.08 19.97 2.26
C GLN A 154 17.92 20.34 3.73
N ASN A 155 18.82 21.19 4.24
CA ASN A 155 18.69 21.73 5.59
C ASN A 155 17.64 22.84 5.67
N THR A 156 17.29 23.24 6.90
CA THR A 156 16.23 24.24 7.16
C THR A 156 16.50 25.59 6.47
N THR A 157 17.76 26.02 6.39
CA THR A 157 18.14 27.29 5.73
C THR A 157 17.91 27.23 4.23
N GLU A 158 18.28 26.12 3.60
CA GLU A 158 18.07 25.90 2.15
C GLU A 158 16.58 25.83 1.83
N ILE A 159 15.80 25.16 2.66
CA ILE A 159 14.33 25.07 2.53
C ILE A 159 13.68 26.44 2.65
N LYS A 160 14.08 27.23 3.68
CA LYS A 160 13.57 28.60 3.90
C LYS A 160 13.90 29.53 2.74
N LYS A 161 15.13 29.44 2.20
CA LYS A 161 15.59 30.20 1.04
C LYS A 161 15.05 29.65 -0.29
N ASN A 162 14.29 28.54 -0.26
CA ASN A 162 13.73 27.87 -1.43
C ASN A 162 14.77 27.49 -2.50
N ILE A 163 15.95 27.03 -2.07
CA ILE A 163 17.07 26.65 -2.96
C ILE A 163 16.67 25.44 -3.79
N PRO A 164 16.89 25.43 -5.11
CA PRO A 164 16.60 24.26 -5.95
C PRO A 164 17.56 23.10 -5.66
N PHE A 165 17.32 21.93 -6.25
CA PHE A 165 18.27 20.81 -6.23
C PHE A 165 19.61 21.23 -6.85
N PRO A 166 20.74 20.75 -6.27
CA PRO A 166 22.04 20.81 -6.97
C PRO A 166 21.95 20.13 -8.34
N LYS A 167 22.63 20.68 -9.33
CA LYS A 167 22.59 20.13 -10.71
C LYS A 167 23.05 18.66 -10.75
N GLU A 168 24.10 18.32 -10.00
CA GLU A 168 24.66 16.96 -9.89
C GLU A 168 23.59 15.97 -9.44
N LYS A 169 22.79 16.32 -8.44
CA LYS A 169 21.71 15.46 -7.92
C LYS A 169 20.57 15.28 -8.93
N LEU A 170 20.28 16.30 -9.72
CA LEU A 170 19.31 16.18 -10.80
C LEU A 170 19.76 15.25 -11.92
N LEU A 171 21.08 15.07 -12.13
CA LEU A 171 21.63 14.13 -13.12
C LEU A 171 21.43 12.67 -12.69
N GLU A 172 21.25 12.37 -11.40
CA GLU A 172 20.96 11.01 -10.91
C GLU A 172 19.49 10.61 -11.15
N LEU A 173 18.56 11.57 -11.23
CA LEU A 173 17.13 11.33 -11.32
C LEU A 173 16.70 10.48 -12.53
N PRO A 174 17.20 10.70 -13.76
CA PRO A 174 16.86 9.87 -14.91
C PRO A 174 17.22 8.39 -14.73
N SER A 175 18.38 8.08 -14.14
CA SER A 175 18.83 6.72 -13.88
C SER A 175 17.93 6.03 -12.85
N LEU A 176 17.59 6.74 -11.78
CA LEU A 176 16.66 6.24 -10.76
C LEU A 176 15.26 5.98 -11.36
N VAL A 177 14.72 6.93 -12.12
CA VAL A 177 13.41 6.79 -12.76
C VAL A 177 13.40 5.65 -13.79
N LYS A 178 14.53 5.34 -14.44
CA LYS A 178 14.62 4.25 -15.41
C LYS A 178 14.33 2.89 -14.75
N ILE A 179 14.83 2.65 -13.53
CA ILE A 179 14.70 1.36 -12.82
C ILE A 179 13.47 1.27 -11.93
N CYS A 180 12.97 2.41 -11.40
CA CYS A 180 11.79 2.46 -10.53
C CYS A 180 10.49 2.62 -11.32
N ASP A 181 9.35 2.25 -10.72
CA ASP A 181 8.01 2.54 -11.25
C ASP A 181 7.60 4.00 -11.01
N GLY A 182 8.30 4.69 -10.12
CA GLY A 182 8.05 6.08 -9.79
C GLY A 182 8.99 6.65 -8.72
N ILE A 183 8.57 7.79 -8.18
CA ILE A 183 9.27 8.53 -7.13
C ILE A 183 8.41 8.53 -5.87
N GLY A 184 9.01 8.18 -4.73
CA GLY A 184 8.38 8.19 -3.40
C GLY A 184 9.21 9.02 -2.41
N ILE A 185 8.69 10.15 -1.96
CA ILE A 185 9.39 11.11 -1.08
C ILE A 185 8.90 10.96 0.36
N SER A 186 9.81 11.00 1.32
CA SER A 186 9.51 10.83 2.74
C SER A 186 8.79 12.03 3.38
N GLY A 187 8.91 13.23 2.82
CA GLY A 187 8.16 14.38 3.34
C GLY A 187 8.55 15.70 2.67
N ALA A 188 7.64 16.67 2.68
CA ALA A 188 7.91 17.97 2.08
C ALA A 188 8.93 18.79 2.89
N ASN A 189 9.13 18.44 4.17
CA ASN A 189 10.09 19.15 5.04
C ASN A 189 11.54 18.75 4.83
N GLU A 190 11.82 17.83 3.91
CA GLU A 190 13.17 17.42 3.53
C GLU A 190 13.70 18.18 2.30
N HIS A 191 12.82 18.93 1.64
CA HIS A 191 13.12 19.62 0.39
C HIS A 191 12.48 21.01 0.33
N SER A 192 13.11 21.93 -0.36
CA SER A 192 12.48 23.20 -0.75
C SER A 192 11.31 22.96 -1.71
N THR A 193 10.39 23.92 -1.81
CA THR A 193 9.30 23.84 -2.81
C THR A 193 9.84 23.84 -4.25
N SER A 194 10.96 24.51 -4.48
CA SER A 194 11.65 24.50 -5.78
C SER A 194 12.20 23.11 -6.12
N ALA A 195 12.83 22.44 -5.15
CA ALA A 195 13.32 21.07 -5.31
C ALA A 195 12.16 20.07 -5.55
N LEU A 196 11.08 20.16 -4.77
CA LEU A 196 9.87 19.31 -4.97
C LEU A 196 9.29 19.48 -6.39
N LYS A 197 9.27 20.69 -6.93
CA LYS A 197 8.81 20.94 -8.32
C LYS A 197 9.66 20.21 -9.36
N SER A 198 10.93 19.93 -9.10
CA SER A 198 11.78 19.19 -10.04
C SER A 198 11.26 17.77 -10.28
N TYR A 199 10.73 17.11 -9.27
CA TYR A 199 10.11 15.78 -9.40
C TYR A 199 8.83 15.80 -10.24
N SER A 200 8.13 16.96 -10.35
CA SER A 200 6.89 17.07 -11.13
C SER A 200 7.06 16.77 -12.63
N LYS A 201 8.31 16.84 -13.13
CA LYS A 201 8.66 16.53 -14.52
C LYS A 201 8.70 15.03 -14.82
N THR A 202 8.73 14.18 -13.78
CA THR A 202 8.72 12.72 -13.93
C THR A 202 7.38 12.25 -14.48
N LYS A 203 7.42 11.46 -15.55
CA LYS A 203 6.20 10.88 -16.18
C LYS A 203 5.66 9.61 -15.50
N LYS A 204 6.43 9.02 -14.59
CA LYS A 204 6.06 7.85 -13.79
C LYS A 204 5.30 8.27 -12.54
N LEU A 205 4.91 7.30 -11.69
CA LEU A 205 4.21 7.56 -10.44
C LEU A 205 4.98 8.53 -9.54
N ARG A 206 4.25 9.36 -8.81
CA ARG A 206 4.80 10.29 -7.82
C ARG A 206 3.96 10.23 -6.56
N ALA A 207 4.62 9.98 -5.45
CA ALA A 207 3.97 9.94 -4.16
C ALA A 207 4.86 10.61 -3.10
N ILE A 208 4.25 11.12 -2.05
CA ILE A 208 4.95 11.83 -0.98
C ILE A 208 4.16 11.73 0.31
N HIS A 209 4.87 11.56 1.44
CA HIS A 209 4.28 11.67 2.77
C HIS A 209 3.91 13.12 3.05
N ALA A 210 2.79 13.33 3.69
CA ALA A 210 2.32 14.66 4.08
C ALA A 210 1.42 14.60 5.31
N SER A 211 1.58 15.58 6.19
CA SER A 211 0.73 15.77 7.37
C SER A 211 0.57 14.50 8.22
N GLU A 212 1.67 13.76 8.36
CA GLU A 212 1.74 12.55 9.17
C GLU A 212 1.70 12.91 10.66
N THR A 213 2.53 13.88 11.08
CA THR A 213 2.66 14.32 12.47
C THR A 213 2.26 15.79 12.63
N ILE A 214 1.85 16.19 13.84
CA ILE A 214 1.57 17.59 14.16
C ILE A 214 2.83 18.44 13.99
N GLU A 215 3.97 17.91 14.41
CA GLU A 215 5.27 18.56 14.34
C GLU A 215 5.67 18.86 12.90
N SER A 216 5.45 17.93 11.97
CA SER A 216 5.76 18.11 10.54
C SER A 216 4.92 19.24 9.93
N VAL A 217 3.62 19.27 10.27
CA VAL A 217 2.69 20.33 9.82
C VAL A 217 3.12 21.70 10.35
N GLN A 218 3.42 21.80 11.65
CA GLN A 218 3.87 23.03 12.29
C GLN A 218 5.23 23.50 11.75
N LYS A 219 6.18 22.56 11.55
CA LYS A 219 7.51 22.82 11.00
C LYS A 219 7.41 23.44 9.60
N SER A 220 6.58 22.84 8.72
CA SER A 220 6.38 23.35 7.37
C SER A 220 5.87 24.81 7.39
N LYS A 221 4.84 25.08 8.18
CA LYS A 221 4.26 26.43 8.29
C LYS A 221 5.24 27.44 8.87
N ARG A 222 6.00 27.06 9.90
CA ARG A 222 7.01 27.92 10.54
C ARG A 222 8.15 28.30 9.59
N ILE A 223 8.64 27.32 8.79
CA ILE A 223 9.80 27.51 7.90
C ILE A 223 9.40 28.26 6.62
N THR A 224 8.22 27.96 6.07
CA THR A 224 7.88 28.37 4.68
C THR A 224 6.61 29.22 4.60
N GLY A 225 5.87 29.39 5.67
CA GLY A 225 4.54 30.04 5.67
C GLY A 225 3.41 29.20 5.02
N LYS A 226 3.72 27.99 4.54
CA LYS A 226 2.76 27.12 3.81
C LYS A 226 2.52 25.82 4.57
N SER A 227 1.32 25.23 4.39
CA SER A 227 1.06 23.88 4.89
C SER A 227 1.97 22.87 4.18
N GLU A 228 2.31 21.79 4.89
CA GLU A 228 3.11 20.70 4.34
C GLU A 228 2.42 20.08 3.11
N THR A 229 1.12 19.87 3.19
CA THR A 229 0.31 19.35 2.08
C THR A 229 0.41 20.23 0.83
N ILE A 230 0.26 21.55 0.95
CA ILE A 230 0.36 22.45 -0.19
C ILE A 230 1.75 22.42 -0.83
N ARG A 231 2.81 22.26 -0.02
CA ARG A 231 4.16 22.07 -0.54
C ARG A 231 4.32 20.70 -1.23
N ALA A 232 3.80 19.63 -0.63
CA ALA A 232 3.79 18.30 -1.22
C ALA A 232 3.08 18.29 -2.59
N LEU A 233 1.95 18.98 -2.70
CA LEU A 233 1.20 19.13 -3.96
C LEU A 233 1.98 19.86 -5.08
N SER A 234 3.06 20.59 -4.75
CA SER A 234 3.94 21.20 -5.78
C SER A 234 4.71 20.17 -6.60
N MET A 235 4.89 18.96 -6.09
CA MET A 235 5.46 17.81 -6.80
C MET A 235 4.48 17.24 -7.84
N LYS A 236 3.22 17.66 -7.84
CA LYS A 236 2.10 17.07 -8.59
C LYS A 236 2.01 15.55 -8.35
N PRO A 237 1.88 15.12 -7.10
CA PRO A 237 1.85 13.69 -6.77
C PRO A 237 0.59 13.03 -7.31
N ASP A 238 0.68 11.74 -7.61
CA ASP A 238 -0.45 10.91 -7.98
C ASP A 238 -1.29 10.55 -6.75
N PHE A 239 -0.62 10.40 -5.58
CA PHE A 239 -1.28 10.18 -4.28
C PHE A 239 -0.38 10.68 -3.13
N LEU A 240 -1.00 10.90 -1.98
CA LEU A 240 -0.33 11.29 -0.73
C LEU A 240 -0.40 10.14 0.29
N ILE A 241 0.54 10.12 1.24
CA ILE A 241 0.56 9.15 2.33
C ILE A 241 0.19 9.84 3.64
N HIS A 242 -0.47 9.12 4.55
CA HIS A 242 -0.95 9.50 5.89
C HIS A 242 -2.05 10.54 5.88
N MET A 243 -1.73 11.82 5.79
CA MET A 243 -2.67 12.95 5.88
C MET A 243 -3.44 13.01 7.21
N THR A 244 -2.90 12.40 8.26
CA THR A 244 -3.54 12.25 9.58
C THR A 244 -3.91 13.59 10.20
N HIS A 245 -3.02 14.59 10.09
CA HIS A 245 -3.18 15.93 10.64
C HIS A 245 -3.51 17.00 9.57
N ALA A 246 -4.03 16.55 8.42
CA ALA A 246 -4.44 17.47 7.35
C ALA A 246 -5.66 18.32 7.76
N THR A 247 -5.62 19.60 7.40
CA THR A 247 -6.79 20.48 7.54
C THR A 247 -7.85 20.15 6.50
N LYS A 248 -9.08 20.66 6.68
CA LYS A 248 -10.15 20.52 5.68
C LYS A 248 -9.71 21.07 4.31
N SER A 249 -9.09 22.24 4.29
CA SER A 249 -8.59 22.85 3.05
C SER A 249 -7.47 22.05 2.39
N ASP A 250 -6.60 21.39 3.16
CA ASP A 250 -5.57 20.48 2.62
C ASP A 250 -6.22 19.26 1.95
N LEU A 251 -7.24 18.68 2.56
CA LEU A 251 -7.97 17.53 1.99
C LEU A 251 -8.73 17.91 0.73
N GLU A 252 -9.42 19.05 0.71
CA GLU A 252 -10.09 19.58 -0.48
C GLU A 252 -9.11 19.88 -1.63
N ALA A 253 -7.92 20.40 -1.32
CA ALA A 253 -6.87 20.59 -2.31
C ALA A 253 -6.32 19.25 -2.84
N THR A 254 -6.19 18.25 -1.96
CA THR A 254 -5.71 16.90 -2.30
C THR A 254 -6.69 16.18 -3.21
N SER A 255 -7.98 16.19 -2.91
CA SER A 255 -9.01 15.54 -3.72
C SER A 255 -9.07 16.04 -5.16
N LYS A 256 -8.77 17.34 -5.38
CA LYS A 256 -8.76 17.97 -6.70
C LYS A 256 -7.48 17.73 -7.49
N LYS A 257 -6.36 17.39 -6.83
CA LYS A 257 -5.02 17.38 -7.45
C LYS A 257 -4.34 16.01 -7.46
N THR A 258 -4.92 15.02 -6.77
CA THR A 258 -4.37 13.67 -6.67
C THR A 258 -5.43 12.63 -6.99
N ARG A 259 -5.01 11.37 -7.12
CA ARG A 259 -5.92 10.24 -7.26
C ARG A 259 -6.42 9.69 -5.93
N GLY A 260 -5.80 10.07 -4.80
CA GLY A 260 -6.23 9.63 -3.49
C GLY A 260 -5.16 9.75 -2.41
N ILE A 261 -5.47 9.18 -1.27
CA ILE A 261 -4.62 9.13 -0.08
C ILE A 261 -4.44 7.66 0.33
N ILE A 262 -3.22 7.29 0.69
CA ILE A 262 -2.92 6.01 1.33
C ILE A 262 -2.75 6.25 2.82
N ILE A 263 -3.59 5.61 3.63
CA ILE A 263 -3.55 5.71 5.09
C ILE A 263 -2.86 4.49 5.69
N CYS A 264 -2.19 4.69 6.82
CA CYS A 264 -1.43 3.65 7.53
C CYS A 264 -1.84 3.63 9.01
N PRO A 265 -3.08 3.18 9.33
CA PRO A 265 -3.68 3.40 10.65
C PRO A 265 -2.91 2.74 11.80
N ARG A 266 -2.39 1.52 11.63
CA ARG A 266 -1.61 0.85 12.68
C ARG A 266 -0.26 1.50 12.89
N ALA A 267 0.44 1.90 11.83
CA ALA A 267 1.72 2.58 11.93
C ALA A 267 1.57 3.92 12.65
N ASN A 268 0.64 4.76 12.24
CA ASN A 268 0.35 6.04 12.89
C ASN A 268 0.05 5.85 14.39
N SER A 269 -0.75 4.85 14.76
CA SER A 269 -1.07 4.57 16.16
C SER A 269 0.13 4.06 16.95
N SER A 270 0.94 3.16 16.36
CA SER A 270 2.15 2.64 17.01
C SER A 270 3.22 3.72 17.21
N LEU A 271 3.18 4.77 16.40
CA LEU A 271 4.05 5.94 16.50
C LEU A 271 3.47 7.07 17.38
N SER A 272 2.26 6.87 17.94
CA SER A 272 1.52 7.87 18.72
C SER A 272 1.12 9.11 17.91
N GLU A 273 0.99 8.98 16.60
CA GLU A 273 0.62 10.07 15.67
C GLU A 273 -0.89 10.18 15.42
N GLY A 274 -1.68 9.46 16.19
CA GLY A 274 -3.15 9.49 16.07
C GLY A 274 -3.69 8.55 15.02
N ILE A 275 -4.95 8.77 14.66
CA ILE A 275 -5.71 7.89 13.76
C ILE A 275 -6.25 8.70 12.59
N PRO A 276 -6.05 8.26 11.35
CA PRO A 276 -6.58 8.94 10.19
C PRO A 276 -8.11 9.09 10.26
N ASP A 277 -8.63 10.30 10.07
CA ASP A 277 -10.06 10.57 10.03
C ASP A 277 -10.62 10.27 8.64
N ILE A 278 -10.97 9.00 8.39
CA ILE A 278 -11.44 8.55 7.08
C ILE A 278 -12.75 9.23 6.66
N GLU A 279 -13.64 9.54 7.60
CA GLU A 279 -14.90 10.25 7.30
C GLU A 279 -14.61 11.66 6.77
N LYS A 280 -13.72 12.40 7.45
CA LYS A 280 -13.31 13.73 7.02
C LYS A 280 -12.65 13.72 5.64
N MET A 281 -11.80 12.71 5.37
CA MET A 281 -11.13 12.54 4.09
C MET A 281 -12.13 12.22 2.97
N GLN A 282 -13.06 11.28 3.20
CA GLN A 282 -14.10 10.91 2.23
C GLN A 282 -15.06 12.07 1.95
N ASN A 283 -15.48 12.81 2.99
CA ASN A 283 -16.34 14.01 2.84
C ASN A 283 -15.66 15.14 2.04
N ALA A 284 -14.32 15.19 2.04
CA ALA A 284 -13.55 16.09 1.17
C ALA A 284 -13.40 15.56 -0.28
N GLY A 285 -13.94 14.37 -0.59
CA GLY A 285 -13.89 13.75 -1.91
C GLY A 285 -12.59 12.96 -2.18
N CYS A 286 -11.81 12.61 -1.14
CA CYS A 286 -10.60 11.81 -1.31
C CYS A 286 -10.92 10.33 -1.43
N LEU A 287 -10.36 9.66 -2.46
CA LEU A 287 -10.34 8.21 -2.54
C LEU A 287 -9.27 7.67 -1.58
N LEU A 288 -9.61 6.64 -0.79
CA LEU A 288 -8.70 6.10 0.22
C LEU A 288 -8.21 4.70 -0.14
N GLY A 289 -6.92 4.46 0.06
CA GLY A 289 -6.29 3.15 0.08
C GLY A 289 -5.57 2.91 1.42
N ILE A 290 -5.13 1.68 1.68
CA ILE A 290 -4.46 1.27 2.93
C ILE A 290 -3.04 0.79 2.63
N GLY A 291 -2.09 1.13 3.50
CA GLY A 291 -0.74 0.61 3.56
C GLY A 291 -0.35 0.20 4.99
N THR A 292 0.68 -0.62 5.13
CA THR A 292 1.17 -1.07 6.45
C THR A 292 2.38 -0.29 6.96
N ASP A 293 2.99 0.51 6.07
CA ASP A 293 4.16 1.33 6.36
C ASP A 293 5.41 0.53 6.77
N ASN A 294 6.22 1.03 7.67
CA ASN A 294 7.48 0.45 8.14
C ASN A 294 7.29 -0.96 8.72
N VAL A 295 7.99 -1.94 8.16
CA VAL A 295 7.96 -3.32 8.65
C VAL A 295 8.64 -3.45 10.01
N MET A 296 9.57 -2.54 10.34
CA MET A 296 10.16 -2.46 11.68
C MET A 296 9.15 -2.09 12.77
N ILE A 297 8.01 -1.50 12.40
CA ILE A 297 6.96 -1.07 13.33
C ILE A 297 5.83 -2.10 13.38
N ASN A 298 5.37 -2.53 12.20
CA ASN A 298 4.22 -3.43 12.07
C ASN A 298 4.47 -4.51 11.03
N SER A 299 4.07 -5.75 11.32
CA SER A 299 4.01 -6.78 10.29
C SER A 299 3.09 -6.35 9.15
N PRO A 300 3.47 -6.52 7.86
CA PRO A 300 2.57 -6.30 6.75
C PRO A 300 1.46 -7.35 6.77
N ASP A 301 0.24 -6.89 7.11
CA ASP A 301 -0.93 -7.73 7.29
C ASP A 301 -2.20 -6.91 7.08
N MET A 302 -2.84 -7.12 5.92
CA MET A 302 -4.02 -6.33 5.54
C MET A 302 -5.27 -6.67 6.34
N PHE A 303 -5.40 -7.90 6.84
CA PHE A 303 -6.51 -8.25 7.73
C PHE A 303 -6.44 -7.42 9.02
N ARG A 304 -5.25 -7.35 9.64
CA ARG A 304 -5.03 -6.54 10.84
C ARG A 304 -5.22 -5.04 10.57
N GLU A 305 -4.80 -4.53 9.41
CA GLU A 305 -5.03 -3.12 9.06
C GLU A 305 -6.52 -2.80 8.94
N MET A 306 -7.26 -3.65 8.23
CA MET A 306 -8.70 -3.47 8.03
C MET A 306 -9.48 -3.58 9.34
N ASP A 307 -9.20 -4.60 10.15
CA ASP A 307 -9.84 -4.81 11.45
C ASP A 307 -9.60 -3.64 12.40
N TYR A 308 -8.34 -3.23 12.50
CA TYR A 308 -7.94 -2.10 13.32
C TYR A 308 -8.65 -0.81 12.89
N LEU A 309 -8.54 -0.45 11.60
CA LEU A 309 -9.15 0.77 11.06
C LEU A 309 -10.66 0.79 11.30
N TRP A 310 -11.35 -0.31 11.03
CA TRP A 310 -12.79 -0.42 11.20
C TRP A 310 -13.21 -0.21 12.65
N LYS A 311 -12.63 -0.96 13.59
CA LYS A 311 -12.98 -0.90 15.02
C LYS A 311 -12.63 0.44 15.66
N VAL A 312 -11.41 0.93 15.42
CA VAL A 312 -10.96 2.19 16.03
C VAL A 312 -11.75 3.39 15.52
N THR A 313 -12.08 3.41 14.22
CA THR A 313 -12.89 4.51 13.66
C THR A 313 -14.30 4.50 14.25
N MET A 314 -14.95 3.33 14.32
CA MET A 314 -16.28 3.23 14.94
C MET A 314 -16.25 3.61 16.43
N GLY A 315 -15.24 3.16 17.17
CA GLY A 315 -15.08 3.46 18.59
C GLY A 315 -14.91 4.95 18.87
N ILE A 316 -14.11 5.65 18.07
CA ILE A 316 -13.85 7.10 18.22
C ILE A 316 -15.04 7.91 17.71
N LYS A 317 -15.55 7.61 16.52
CA LYS A 317 -16.62 8.40 15.90
C LYS A 317 -18.01 8.06 16.40
N LYS A 318 -18.17 6.90 17.04
CA LYS A 318 -19.47 6.36 17.46
C LYS A 318 -20.48 6.26 16.29
N LYS A 319 -19.96 6.07 15.08
CA LYS A 319 -20.72 5.91 13.84
C LYS A 319 -20.41 4.56 13.20
N ARG A 320 -21.41 3.99 12.53
CA ARG A 320 -21.23 2.73 11.81
C ARG A 320 -20.60 2.99 10.45
N ILE A 321 -19.57 2.21 10.13
CA ILE A 321 -18.88 2.22 8.84
C ILE A 321 -19.12 0.86 8.18
N ASP A 322 -19.52 0.89 6.92
CA ASP A 322 -19.68 -0.31 6.12
C ASP A 322 -18.32 -1.01 5.93
N PRO A 323 -18.16 -2.27 6.40
CA PRO A 323 -16.92 -3.01 6.21
C PRO A 323 -16.56 -3.19 4.73
N LYS A 324 -17.53 -3.14 3.82
CA LYS A 324 -17.30 -3.17 2.38
C LYS A 324 -16.41 -2.02 1.92
N GLU A 325 -16.62 -0.82 2.44
CA GLU A 325 -15.79 0.35 2.12
C GLU A 325 -14.36 0.20 2.62
N ILE A 326 -14.17 -0.44 3.80
CA ILE A 326 -12.82 -0.75 4.29
C ILE A 326 -12.13 -1.79 3.38
N LEU A 327 -12.85 -2.84 2.97
CA LEU A 327 -12.30 -3.84 2.04
C LEU A 327 -11.91 -3.24 0.68
N LYS A 328 -12.69 -2.27 0.17
CA LYS A 328 -12.34 -1.55 -1.06
C LYS A 328 -11.02 -0.79 -0.93
N MET A 329 -10.69 -0.24 0.23
CA MET A 329 -9.41 0.47 0.46
C MET A 329 -8.20 -0.46 0.31
N ALA A 330 -8.34 -1.73 0.68
CA ALA A 330 -7.29 -2.74 0.56
C ALA A 330 -7.23 -3.40 -0.84
N THR A 331 -8.19 -3.10 -1.72
CA THR A 331 -8.35 -3.78 -3.01
C THR A 331 -8.62 -2.80 -4.15
N VAL A 332 -9.88 -2.58 -4.49
CA VAL A 332 -10.33 -1.80 -5.66
C VAL A 332 -9.82 -0.36 -5.67
N ASN A 333 -9.92 0.33 -4.53
CA ASN A 333 -9.48 1.72 -4.42
C ASN A 333 -7.97 1.84 -4.61
N ALA A 334 -7.19 0.93 -4.00
CA ALA A 334 -5.75 0.86 -4.17
C ALA A 334 -5.38 0.68 -5.66
N GLY A 335 -6.04 -0.24 -6.37
CA GLY A 335 -5.85 -0.42 -7.81
C GLY A 335 -6.14 0.85 -8.63
N LYS A 336 -7.20 1.59 -8.28
CA LYS A 336 -7.57 2.87 -8.92
C LYS A 336 -6.52 3.95 -8.66
N ILE A 337 -6.10 4.13 -7.39
CA ILE A 337 -5.08 5.12 -7.01
C ILE A 337 -3.76 4.86 -7.73
N LEU A 338 -3.34 3.60 -7.81
CA LEU A 338 -2.11 3.19 -8.49
C LEU A 338 -2.26 3.14 -10.02
N LYS A 339 -3.49 3.27 -10.55
CA LYS A 339 -3.81 3.14 -11.97
C LYS A 339 -3.30 1.82 -12.56
N LYS A 340 -3.57 0.71 -11.86
CA LYS A 340 -3.19 -0.65 -12.26
C LYS A 340 -4.42 -1.55 -12.43
N GLU A 341 -4.31 -2.58 -13.27
CA GLU A 341 -5.41 -3.53 -13.55
C GLU A 341 -5.49 -4.66 -12.52
N ILE A 342 -5.36 -4.35 -11.23
CA ILE A 342 -5.30 -5.26 -10.09
C ILE A 342 -6.34 -4.88 -9.03
N GLY A 343 -6.53 -5.71 -8.01
CA GLY A 343 -7.43 -5.45 -6.87
C GLY A 343 -8.91 -5.59 -7.20
N VAL A 344 -9.27 -6.22 -8.32
CA VAL A 344 -10.66 -6.42 -8.74
C VAL A 344 -10.83 -7.72 -9.53
N ILE A 345 -11.85 -8.52 -9.19
CA ILE A 345 -12.24 -9.69 -9.97
C ILE A 345 -13.21 -9.23 -11.07
N LYS A 346 -12.69 -9.02 -12.26
CA LYS A 346 -13.43 -8.52 -13.42
C LYS A 346 -12.75 -9.00 -14.70
N THR A 347 -13.54 -9.30 -15.74
CA THR A 347 -13.00 -9.72 -17.03
C THR A 347 -11.94 -8.75 -17.57
N LYS A 348 -10.88 -9.30 -18.19
CA LYS A 348 -9.69 -8.61 -18.71
C LYS A 348 -8.73 -8.06 -17.63
N LYS A 349 -9.07 -8.09 -16.35
CA LYS A 349 -8.17 -7.70 -15.24
C LYS A 349 -7.23 -8.85 -14.88
N ILE A 350 -6.10 -8.52 -14.26
CA ILE A 350 -5.10 -9.50 -13.82
C ILE A 350 -5.73 -10.42 -12.77
N ALA A 351 -5.49 -11.72 -12.90
CA ALA A 351 -6.02 -12.72 -11.97
C ALA A 351 -5.16 -12.83 -10.70
N ASP A 352 -5.26 -11.81 -9.86
CA ASP A 352 -4.70 -11.76 -8.51
C ASP A 352 -5.85 -11.88 -7.52
N CYS A 353 -5.90 -12.98 -6.75
CA CYS A 353 -7.02 -13.25 -5.85
C CYS A 353 -6.62 -14.15 -4.68
N ILE A 354 -7.47 -14.16 -3.67
CA ILE A 354 -7.35 -14.97 -2.45
C ILE A 354 -8.56 -15.90 -2.39
N PHE A 355 -8.31 -17.17 -2.11
CA PHE A 355 -9.32 -18.16 -1.83
C PHE A 355 -9.44 -18.33 -0.32
N LEU A 356 -10.58 -17.96 0.25
CA LEU A 356 -10.89 -18.13 1.66
C LEU A 356 -11.78 -19.38 1.83
N ASP A 357 -11.51 -20.13 2.88
CA ASP A 357 -12.37 -21.24 3.30
C ASP A 357 -13.60 -20.69 4.02
N LYS A 358 -14.80 -20.83 3.42
CA LYS A 358 -16.05 -20.35 4.05
C LYS A 358 -16.42 -21.12 5.30
N HIS A 359 -15.94 -22.36 5.42
CA HIS A 359 -16.19 -23.26 6.55
C HIS A 359 -15.14 -23.15 7.64
N ALA A 360 -14.18 -22.21 7.51
CA ALA A 360 -13.27 -21.90 8.61
C ALA A 360 -14.05 -21.48 9.86
N LEU A 361 -13.64 -21.97 11.03
CA LEU A 361 -14.36 -21.79 12.30
C LEU A 361 -14.69 -20.33 12.64
N ASP A 362 -13.81 -19.40 12.26
CA ASP A 362 -14.03 -17.96 12.48
C ASP A 362 -14.99 -17.32 11.47
N LEU A 363 -15.27 -17.97 10.34
CA LEU A 363 -16.09 -17.42 9.27
C LEU A 363 -17.50 -18.03 9.20
N GLU A 364 -17.66 -19.27 9.62
CA GLU A 364 -18.97 -19.95 9.58
C GLU A 364 -19.75 -19.73 10.89
N PRO A 365 -21.06 -19.36 10.84
CA PRO A 365 -21.84 -19.02 9.65
C PRO A 365 -21.54 -17.61 9.11
N MET A 366 -21.40 -17.48 7.79
CA MET A 366 -21.09 -16.20 7.12
C MET A 366 -22.37 -15.45 6.72
N HIS A 367 -22.90 -14.59 7.58
CA HIS A 367 -24.08 -13.76 7.28
C HIS A 367 -23.77 -12.50 6.48
N ASN A 368 -22.56 -11.95 6.64
CA ASN A 368 -22.08 -10.78 5.90
C ASN A 368 -20.62 -11.00 5.48
N PRO A 369 -20.36 -11.29 4.19
CA PRO A 369 -19.02 -11.62 3.74
C PRO A 369 -18.02 -10.49 3.96
N TYR A 370 -18.43 -9.22 3.84
CA TYR A 370 -17.54 -8.08 4.04
C TYR A 370 -17.10 -7.95 5.50
N ALA A 371 -18.06 -8.06 6.44
CA ALA A 371 -17.76 -8.05 7.85
C ALA A 371 -16.87 -9.23 8.23
N SER A 372 -17.19 -10.45 7.77
CA SER A 372 -16.37 -11.63 8.02
C SER A 372 -14.93 -11.46 7.54
N ILE A 373 -14.72 -10.90 6.34
CA ILE A 373 -13.38 -10.66 5.80
C ILE A 373 -12.64 -9.58 6.60
N VAL A 374 -13.31 -8.48 6.93
CA VAL A 374 -12.65 -7.31 7.54
C VAL A 374 -12.23 -7.57 8.98
N HIS A 375 -13.02 -8.28 9.78
CA HIS A 375 -12.75 -8.38 11.21
C HIS A 375 -12.68 -9.79 11.80
N ARG A 376 -12.90 -10.84 11.00
CA ARG A 376 -12.80 -12.24 11.44
C ARG A 376 -11.75 -13.03 10.68
N ALA A 377 -11.60 -12.77 9.36
CA ALA A 377 -10.62 -13.47 8.55
C ALA A 377 -9.19 -13.14 8.98
N SER A 378 -8.32 -14.11 8.78
CA SER A 378 -6.88 -14.02 9.06
C SER A 378 -6.11 -14.90 8.07
N GLN A 379 -4.81 -14.97 8.20
CA GLN A 379 -3.99 -15.89 7.41
C GLN A 379 -4.47 -17.34 7.51
N SER A 380 -5.00 -17.77 8.67
CA SER A 380 -5.48 -19.15 8.87
C SER A 380 -6.71 -19.49 8.03
N THR A 381 -7.48 -18.50 7.60
CA THR A 381 -8.66 -18.69 6.74
C THR A 381 -8.32 -18.73 5.24
N ILE A 382 -7.07 -18.44 4.86
CA ILE A 382 -6.61 -18.50 3.47
C ILE A 382 -6.36 -19.95 3.07
N LYS A 383 -7.08 -20.41 2.04
CA LYS A 383 -6.87 -21.73 1.42
C LYS A 383 -5.76 -21.66 0.37
N ALA A 384 -5.79 -20.61 -0.47
CA ALA A 384 -4.78 -20.39 -1.48
C ALA A 384 -4.68 -18.91 -1.87
N VAL A 385 -3.53 -18.53 -2.43
CA VAL A 385 -3.29 -17.21 -3.03
C VAL A 385 -2.86 -17.41 -4.48
N MET A 386 -3.48 -16.64 -5.37
CA MET A 386 -3.18 -16.64 -6.80
C MET A 386 -2.65 -15.27 -7.23
N ILE A 387 -1.57 -15.27 -7.99
CA ILE A 387 -0.98 -14.07 -8.59
C ILE A 387 -0.74 -14.32 -10.08
N GLY A 388 -1.32 -13.47 -10.92
CA GLY A 388 -1.22 -13.60 -12.38
C GLY A 388 -1.75 -14.95 -12.88
N GLY A 389 -2.79 -15.50 -12.25
CA GLY A 389 -3.41 -16.76 -12.62
C GLY A 389 -2.67 -18.02 -12.15
N ASN A 390 -1.59 -17.90 -11.39
CA ASN A 390 -0.83 -19.00 -10.81
C ASN A 390 -1.05 -19.08 -9.32
N ILE A 391 -1.28 -20.28 -8.76
CA ILE A 391 -1.31 -20.51 -7.31
C ILE A 391 0.13 -20.39 -6.81
N VAL A 392 0.35 -19.45 -5.90
CA VAL A 392 1.67 -19.15 -5.33
C VAL A 392 1.79 -19.51 -3.85
N HIS A 393 0.65 -19.76 -3.20
CA HIS A 393 0.57 -20.21 -1.81
C HIS A 393 -0.68 -21.06 -1.61
N GLY A 394 -0.57 -22.11 -0.78
CA GLY A 394 -1.68 -23.02 -0.47
C GLY A 394 -2.04 -23.96 -1.62
N LYS A 395 -3.23 -24.56 -1.53
CA LYS A 395 -3.80 -25.49 -2.54
C LYS A 395 -5.31 -25.29 -2.59
N ILE A 396 -5.88 -25.46 -3.79
CA ILE A 396 -7.33 -25.48 -4.05
C ILE A 396 -7.76 -26.90 -4.28
#